data_7e454015d30605a60017ad9c7c8ece8a
#
_entry.id   7e454015d30605a60017ad9c7c8ece8a
#
_cell.length_a   1.000
_cell.length_b   1.000
_cell.length_c   1.000
_cell.angle_alpha   90.00
_cell.angle_beta   90.00
_cell.angle_gamma   90.00
#
_symmetry.space_group_name_H-M   'P 1'
#
loop_
_entity.id
_entity.type
_entity.pdbx_description
1 polymer ?
#
loop_
_entity_poly.entity_id
_entity_poly.type
_entity_poly.pdbx_seq_one_letter_code
_entity_poly.pdbx_strand_id
1 'polypeptide(L)'
;MKVFSAIYDWTLKWAEHKLAPMMLSLLTFAESVFFPIPPDVLLAPMVLAKPEKAWRLASLTTISSIVGGVVGYLLGYLMFEPWIQPLITQFGYQERFDIAMTWFSDWGVWVVFIAGFSPIPYKLFTLSAGFLQMAFLPFLFASAIGRGMRFFLVAGLIQWGGSAMEKKLRQWVDVLGWGLVALIIVAYFIFR
;
A
#
# COMPACT_ATOMS: atom_id res chain seq x y z
N MET A 1 0.15 10.26 -25.45
CA MET A 1 -0.11 11.25 -24.39
C MET A 1 0.83 10.95 -23.22
N LYS A 2 1.76 11.88 -22.91
CA LYS A 2 2.85 11.67 -21.91
C LYS A 2 2.49 12.24 -20.53
N VAL A 3 1.25 12.04 -20.07
CA VAL A 3 0.79 12.65 -18.81
C VAL A 3 1.52 12.04 -17.62
N PHE A 4 1.66 10.71 -17.59
CA PHE A 4 2.35 10.01 -16.50
C PHE A 4 3.87 10.26 -16.49
N SER A 5 4.49 10.38 -17.66
CA SER A 5 5.92 10.74 -17.72
C SER A 5 6.16 12.18 -17.27
N ALA A 6 5.23 13.11 -17.51
CA ALA A 6 5.33 14.47 -16.99
C ALA A 6 5.20 14.53 -15.45
N ILE A 7 4.29 13.72 -14.88
CA ILE A 7 4.16 13.56 -13.42
C ILE A 7 5.45 12.96 -12.84
N TYR A 8 6.01 11.97 -13.51
CA TYR A 8 7.27 11.33 -13.11
C TYR A 8 8.44 12.33 -13.12
N ASP A 9 8.60 13.12 -14.20
CA ASP A 9 9.64 14.15 -14.31
C ASP A 9 9.49 15.26 -13.23
N TRP A 10 8.23 15.63 -12.93
CA TRP A 10 7.93 16.56 -11.83
C TRP A 10 8.32 15.94 -10.48
N THR A 11 8.02 14.66 -10.27
CA THR A 11 8.36 13.92 -9.04
C THR A 11 9.86 13.79 -8.87
N LEU A 12 10.64 13.58 -9.94
CA LEU A 12 12.11 13.57 -9.89
C LEU A 12 12.68 14.91 -9.41
N LYS A 13 12.16 16.02 -9.91
CA LYS A 13 12.58 17.37 -9.45
C LYS A 13 12.26 17.60 -7.97
N TRP A 14 11.09 17.11 -7.52
CA TRP A 14 10.69 17.19 -6.13
C TRP A 14 11.47 16.24 -5.21
N ALA A 15 11.96 15.13 -5.73
CA ALA A 15 12.72 14.12 -4.99
C ALA A 15 14.04 14.70 -4.39
N GLU A 16 14.58 15.78 -4.99
CA GLU A 16 15.76 16.47 -4.48
C GLU A 16 15.45 17.46 -3.35
N HIS A 17 14.19 17.83 -3.17
CA HIS A 17 13.78 18.81 -2.17
C HIS A 17 14.02 18.31 -0.75
N LYS A 18 14.34 19.22 0.18
CA LYS A 18 14.59 18.90 1.59
C LYS A 18 13.37 18.25 2.29
N LEU A 19 12.17 18.58 1.86
CA LEU A 19 10.91 18.07 2.41
C LEU A 19 10.45 16.75 1.75
N ALA A 20 11.11 16.26 0.70
CA ALA A 20 10.71 15.06 0.00
C ALA A 20 10.58 13.82 0.91
N PRO A 21 11.48 13.53 1.86
CA PRO A 21 11.33 12.42 2.79
C PRO A 21 10.09 12.54 3.68
N MET A 22 9.73 13.74 4.10
CA MET A 22 8.54 14.00 4.89
C MET A 22 7.27 13.77 4.06
N MET A 23 7.25 14.23 2.80
CA MET A 23 6.14 13.98 1.88
C MET A 23 5.98 12.50 1.56
N LEU A 24 7.09 11.76 1.38
CA LEU A 24 7.06 10.31 1.20
C LEU A 24 6.44 9.64 2.43
N SER A 25 6.82 10.04 3.65
CA SER A 25 6.27 9.49 4.89
C SER A 25 4.78 9.77 5.02
N LEU A 26 4.34 11.01 4.76
CA LEU A 26 2.93 11.39 4.83
C LEU A 26 2.09 10.67 3.77
N LEU A 27 2.59 10.57 2.53
CA LEU A 27 1.91 9.84 1.46
C LEU A 27 1.78 8.37 1.82
N THR A 28 2.86 7.75 2.31
CA THR A 28 2.87 6.33 2.68
C THR A 28 1.93 6.04 3.84
N PHE A 29 1.92 6.90 4.85
CA PHE A 29 0.98 6.84 5.96
C PHE A 29 -0.47 6.92 5.44
N ALA A 30 -0.77 7.96 4.65
CA ALA A 30 -2.11 8.20 4.11
C ALA A 30 -2.57 7.04 3.18
N GLU A 31 -1.68 6.48 2.35
CA GLU A 31 -1.96 5.32 1.49
C GLU A 31 -2.40 4.12 2.32
N SER A 32 -1.71 3.88 3.43
CA SER A 32 -1.99 2.74 4.30
C SER A 32 -3.32 2.88 5.06
N VAL A 33 -3.91 4.09 5.13
CA VAL A 33 -5.19 4.36 5.80
C VAL A 33 -6.33 4.50 4.78
N PHE A 34 -6.21 5.44 3.83
CA PHE A 34 -7.33 5.79 2.91
C PHE A 34 -6.90 6.23 1.50
N PHE A 35 -5.67 6.68 1.29
CA PHE A 35 -5.26 7.33 0.06
C PHE A 35 -4.94 6.31 -1.06
N PRO A 36 -5.32 6.55 -2.33
CA PRO A 36 -5.17 5.54 -3.39
C PRO A 36 -3.83 5.53 -4.12
N ILE A 37 -2.93 6.49 -3.87
CA ILE A 37 -1.66 6.61 -4.61
C ILE A 37 -0.57 5.78 -3.92
N PRO A 38 0.05 4.81 -4.62
CA PRO A 38 1.12 3.99 -4.07
C PRO A 38 2.36 4.85 -3.74
N PRO A 39 3.03 4.64 -2.60
CA PRO A 39 4.24 5.38 -2.23
C PRO A 39 5.42 5.13 -3.16
N ASP A 40 5.39 4.04 -3.94
CA ASP A 40 6.40 3.71 -4.95
C ASP A 40 6.58 4.85 -5.97
N VAL A 41 5.53 5.65 -6.24
CA VAL A 41 5.56 6.82 -7.14
C VAL A 41 6.54 7.89 -6.66
N LEU A 42 6.74 8.02 -5.34
CA LEU A 42 7.73 8.92 -4.75
C LEU A 42 9.03 8.20 -4.39
N LEU A 43 8.94 6.98 -3.85
CA LEU A 43 10.10 6.21 -3.41
C LEU A 43 11.07 5.95 -4.56
N ALA A 44 10.56 5.51 -5.72
CA ALA A 44 11.39 5.17 -6.86
C ALA A 44 12.21 6.36 -7.39
N PRO A 45 11.62 7.53 -7.72
CA PRO A 45 12.38 8.71 -8.14
C PRO A 45 13.36 9.22 -7.08
N MET A 46 13.00 9.12 -5.79
CA MET A 46 13.88 9.57 -4.71
C MET A 46 15.12 8.68 -4.56
N VAL A 47 14.96 7.36 -4.73
CA VAL A 47 16.09 6.43 -4.74
C VAL A 47 16.97 6.65 -5.98
N LEU A 48 16.36 6.88 -7.16
CA LEU A 48 17.11 7.22 -8.38
C LEU A 48 17.93 8.50 -8.24
N ALA A 49 17.33 9.54 -7.65
CA ALA A 49 18.01 10.83 -7.42
C ALA A 49 19.13 10.73 -6.39
N LYS A 50 19.00 9.89 -5.37
CA LYS A 50 19.96 9.72 -4.26
C LYS A 50 20.11 8.24 -3.89
N PRO A 51 20.81 7.43 -4.70
CA PRO A 51 20.95 6.00 -4.47
C PRO A 51 21.61 5.64 -3.13
N GLU A 52 22.50 6.52 -2.63
CA GLU A 52 23.15 6.37 -1.33
C GLU A 52 22.18 6.42 -0.15
N LYS A 53 20.97 6.95 -0.36
CA LYS A 53 19.90 7.03 0.66
C LYS A 53 18.82 5.96 0.50
N ALA A 54 18.97 5.03 -0.42
CA ALA A 54 17.95 4.01 -0.76
C ALA A 54 17.42 3.28 0.49
N TRP A 55 18.32 2.76 1.31
CA TRP A 55 17.94 2.00 2.52
C TRP A 55 17.25 2.88 3.58
N ARG A 56 17.71 4.12 3.73
CA ARG A 56 17.06 5.07 4.63
C ARG A 56 15.65 5.42 4.16
N LEU A 57 15.46 5.61 2.87
CA LEU A 57 14.14 5.89 2.28
C LEU A 57 13.22 4.67 2.41
N ALA A 58 13.72 3.46 2.14
CA ALA A 58 12.97 2.21 2.34
C ALA A 58 12.54 2.04 3.80
N SER A 59 13.44 2.27 4.76
CA SER A 59 13.12 2.20 6.20
C SER A 59 12.05 3.22 6.59
N LEU A 60 12.17 4.46 6.12
CA LEU A 60 11.22 5.54 6.39
C LEU A 60 9.83 5.18 5.83
N THR A 61 9.77 4.70 4.59
CA THR A 61 8.53 4.26 3.94
C THR A 61 7.92 3.08 4.69
N THR A 62 8.73 2.10 5.09
CA THR A 62 8.27 0.93 5.86
C THR A 62 7.65 1.36 7.19
N ILE A 63 8.35 2.17 7.97
CA ILE A 63 7.86 2.64 9.28
C ILE A 63 6.56 3.44 9.12
N SER A 64 6.53 4.39 8.18
CA SER A 64 5.32 5.19 7.92
C SER A 64 4.15 4.33 7.49
N SER A 65 4.39 3.28 6.67
CA SER A 65 3.36 2.34 6.25
C SER A 65 2.83 1.50 7.42
N ILE A 66 3.71 1.03 8.31
CA ILE A 66 3.31 0.26 9.49
C ILE A 66 2.46 1.12 10.41
N VAL A 67 2.88 2.37 10.67
CA VAL A 67 2.11 3.31 11.50
C VAL A 67 0.74 3.57 10.89
N GLY A 68 0.67 3.82 9.58
CA GLY A 68 -0.61 3.95 8.87
C GLY A 68 -1.45 2.67 8.92
N GLY A 69 -0.82 1.51 8.77
CA GLY A 69 -1.48 0.21 8.91
C GLY A 69 -2.08 -0.03 10.30
N VAL A 70 -1.37 0.37 11.35
CA VAL A 70 -1.89 0.34 12.73
C VAL A 70 -3.11 1.25 12.88
N VAL A 71 -3.08 2.46 12.32
CA VAL A 71 -4.25 3.35 12.31
C VAL A 71 -5.41 2.72 11.53
N GLY A 72 -5.15 2.14 10.35
CA GLY A 72 -6.17 1.41 9.59
C GLY A 72 -6.78 0.23 10.37
N TYR A 73 -5.93 -0.56 11.03
CA TYR A 73 -6.37 -1.65 11.91
C TYR A 73 -7.27 -1.13 13.05
N LEU A 74 -6.84 -0.07 13.75
CA LEU A 74 -7.62 0.51 14.85
C LEU A 74 -8.96 1.08 14.36
N LEU A 75 -8.99 1.73 13.20
CA LEU A 75 -10.23 2.18 12.58
C LEU A 75 -11.18 1.02 12.29
N GLY A 76 -10.68 -0.06 11.69
CA GLY A 76 -11.46 -1.27 11.45
C GLY A 76 -12.01 -1.87 12.75
N TYR A 77 -11.17 -1.99 13.77
CA TYR A 77 -11.53 -2.52 15.07
C TYR A 77 -12.61 -1.68 15.79
N LEU A 78 -12.43 -0.35 15.82
CA LEU A 78 -13.35 0.56 16.47
C LEU A 78 -14.70 0.73 15.73
N MET A 79 -14.69 0.55 14.42
CA MET A 79 -15.90 0.66 13.59
C MET A 79 -16.75 -0.61 13.61
N PHE A 80 -16.22 -1.72 14.10
CA PHE A 80 -16.91 -3.00 14.05
C PHE A 80 -18.24 -2.98 14.83
N GLU A 81 -18.19 -2.75 16.15
CA GLU A 81 -19.40 -2.80 17.01
C GLU A 81 -20.45 -1.74 16.65
N PRO A 82 -20.10 -0.42 16.52
CA PRO A 82 -21.12 0.60 16.34
C PRO A 82 -21.73 0.64 14.93
N TRP A 83 -21.01 0.21 13.90
CA TRP A 83 -21.46 0.40 12.51
C TRP A 83 -21.66 -0.90 11.75
N ILE A 84 -20.76 -1.84 11.90
CA ILE A 84 -20.69 -3.00 11.04
C ILE A 84 -21.52 -4.16 11.55
N GLN A 85 -21.45 -4.45 12.86
CA GLN A 85 -22.23 -5.52 13.47
C GLN A 85 -23.75 -5.33 13.29
N PRO A 86 -24.32 -4.11 13.49
CA PRO A 86 -25.73 -3.88 13.19
C PRO A 86 -26.11 -4.14 11.73
N LEU A 87 -25.23 -3.76 10.78
CA LEU A 87 -25.46 -4.01 9.35
C LEU A 87 -25.42 -5.51 9.02
N ILE A 88 -24.46 -6.25 9.57
CA ILE A 88 -24.37 -7.71 9.39
C ILE A 88 -25.67 -8.37 9.87
N THR A 89 -26.15 -7.98 11.04
CA THR A 89 -27.39 -8.51 11.63
C THR A 89 -28.61 -8.11 10.81
N GLN A 90 -28.72 -6.84 10.41
CA GLN A 90 -29.84 -6.31 9.64
C GLN A 90 -29.97 -6.97 8.25
N PHE A 91 -28.86 -7.27 7.59
CA PHE A 91 -28.84 -7.89 6.26
C PHE A 91 -28.75 -9.41 6.30
N GLY A 92 -28.70 -10.02 7.48
CA GLY A 92 -28.64 -11.48 7.65
C GLY A 92 -27.34 -12.12 7.18
N TYR A 93 -26.23 -11.36 7.20
CA TYR A 93 -24.90 -11.84 6.76
C TYR A 93 -24.07 -12.50 7.88
N GLN A 94 -24.68 -12.85 9.01
CA GLN A 94 -23.97 -13.40 10.16
C GLN A 94 -23.17 -14.66 9.82
N GLU A 95 -23.79 -15.62 9.16
CA GLU A 95 -23.13 -16.89 8.76
C GLU A 95 -21.91 -16.63 7.87
N ARG A 96 -22.03 -15.71 6.88
CA ARG A 96 -20.92 -15.36 5.99
C ARG A 96 -19.78 -14.63 6.75
N PHE A 97 -20.15 -13.85 7.71
CA PHE A 97 -19.19 -13.16 8.57
C PHE A 97 -18.44 -14.16 9.45
N ASP A 98 -19.11 -15.11 10.06
CA ASP A 98 -18.51 -16.14 10.91
C ASP A 98 -17.55 -17.05 10.10
N ILE A 99 -17.90 -17.37 8.86
CA ILE A 99 -17.01 -18.08 7.93
C ILE A 99 -15.76 -17.23 7.64
N ALA A 100 -15.92 -15.94 7.36
CA ALA A 100 -14.81 -15.03 7.10
C ALA A 100 -13.90 -14.88 8.34
N MET A 101 -14.48 -14.79 9.53
CA MET A 101 -13.75 -14.75 10.80
C MET A 101 -12.92 -16.01 11.01
N THR A 102 -13.49 -17.19 10.80
CA THR A 102 -12.80 -18.47 10.93
C THR A 102 -11.64 -18.56 9.95
N TRP A 103 -11.91 -18.24 8.67
CA TRP A 103 -10.89 -18.25 7.64
C TRP A 103 -9.75 -17.25 7.92
N PHE A 104 -10.09 -16.06 8.39
CA PHE A 104 -9.11 -15.03 8.73
C PHE A 104 -8.32 -15.36 10.01
N SER A 105 -8.92 -16.09 10.95
CA SER A 105 -8.22 -16.62 12.13
C SER A 105 -7.12 -17.60 11.72
N ASP A 106 -7.38 -18.46 10.74
CA ASP A 106 -6.43 -19.49 10.31
C ASP A 106 -5.35 -18.94 9.36
N TRP A 107 -5.73 -18.06 8.44
CA TRP A 107 -4.88 -17.62 7.34
C TRP A 107 -4.53 -16.12 7.36
N GLY A 108 -5.13 -15.33 8.25
CA GLY A 108 -5.05 -13.87 8.23
C GLY A 108 -3.62 -13.33 8.26
N VAL A 109 -2.71 -14.00 8.98
CA VAL A 109 -1.29 -13.62 9.03
C VAL A 109 -0.66 -13.68 7.64
N TRP A 110 -0.93 -14.77 6.90
CA TRP A 110 -0.42 -14.94 5.53
C TRP A 110 -1.09 -13.98 4.55
N VAL A 111 -2.38 -13.72 4.72
CA VAL A 111 -3.13 -12.76 3.90
C VAL A 111 -2.57 -11.36 4.07
N VAL A 112 -2.34 -10.91 5.30
CA VAL A 112 -1.76 -9.60 5.60
C VAL A 112 -0.32 -9.50 5.08
N PHE A 113 0.48 -10.55 5.25
CA PHE A 113 1.85 -10.61 4.73
C PHE A 113 1.88 -10.49 3.19
N ILE A 114 1.10 -11.33 2.49
CA ILE A 114 1.03 -11.33 1.02
C ILE A 114 0.49 -9.99 0.51
N ALA A 115 -0.54 -9.44 1.15
CA ALA A 115 -1.08 -8.13 0.80
C ALA A 115 -0.05 -7.01 1.01
N GLY A 116 0.72 -7.07 2.10
CA GLY A 116 1.79 -6.11 2.38
C GLY A 116 2.91 -6.14 1.34
N PHE A 117 3.23 -7.32 0.80
CA PHE A 117 4.24 -7.50 -0.22
C PHE A 117 3.73 -7.20 -1.63
N SER A 118 2.48 -7.52 -1.93
CA SER A 118 1.89 -7.39 -3.26
C SER A 118 1.48 -5.94 -3.61
N PRO A 119 1.21 -5.63 -4.89
CA PRO A 119 0.71 -4.31 -5.30
C PRO A 119 -0.78 -4.09 -4.98
N ILE A 120 -1.41 -5.00 -4.24
CA ILE A 120 -2.82 -4.88 -3.85
C ILE A 120 -2.97 -3.77 -2.80
N PRO A 121 -4.08 -3.00 -2.79
CA PRO A 121 -4.30 -1.93 -1.83
C PRO A 121 -4.27 -2.45 -0.38
N TYR A 122 -3.16 -2.20 0.32
CA TYR A 122 -2.88 -2.69 1.67
C TYR A 122 -3.93 -2.26 2.70
N LYS A 123 -4.48 -1.05 2.55
CA LYS A 123 -5.54 -0.51 3.43
C LYS A 123 -6.78 -1.41 3.57
N LEU A 124 -7.13 -2.17 2.52
CA LEU A 124 -8.26 -3.11 2.61
C LEU A 124 -7.98 -4.19 3.65
N PHE A 125 -6.75 -4.66 3.71
CA PHE A 125 -6.34 -5.71 4.63
C PHE A 125 -6.11 -5.21 6.04
N THR A 126 -5.63 -3.96 6.21
CA THR A 126 -5.51 -3.36 7.55
C THR A 126 -6.87 -3.13 8.19
N LEU A 127 -7.82 -2.57 7.44
CA LEU A 127 -9.19 -2.38 7.89
C LEU A 127 -9.87 -3.73 8.19
N SER A 128 -9.75 -4.71 7.28
CA SER A 128 -10.32 -6.05 7.46
C SER A 128 -9.72 -6.78 8.67
N ALA A 129 -8.41 -6.68 8.89
CA ALA A 129 -7.76 -7.29 10.04
C ALA A 129 -8.27 -6.74 11.37
N GLY A 130 -8.46 -5.41 11.44
CA GLY A 130 -9.07 -4.76 12.60
C GLY A 130 -10.55 -5.13 12.76
N PHE A 131 -11.28 -5.09 11.68
CA PHE A 131 -12.69 -5.43 11.59
C PHE A 131 -12.98 -6.88 12.02
N LEU A 132 -12.16 -7.82 11.57
CA LEU A 132 -12.23 -9.24 11.94
C LEU A 132 -11.50 -9.53 13.27
N GLN A 133 -11.13 -8.51 14.03
CA GLN A 133 -10.50 -8.61 15.36
C GLN A 133 -9.28 -9.54 15.40
N MET A 134 -8.50 -9.55 14.30
CA MET A 134 -7.26 -10.33 14.25
C MET A 134 -6.33 -9.92 15.41
N ALA A 135 -5.61 -10.88 15.99
CA ALA A 135 -4.64 -10.59 17.03
C ALA A 135 -3.60 -9.55 16.55
N PHE A 136 -3.44 -8.47 17.32
CA PHE A 136 -2.66 -7.28 16.92
C PHE A 136 -1.19 -7.59 16.63
N LEU A 137 -0.52 -8.39 17.46
CA LEU A 137 0.89 -8.69 17.27
C LEU A 137 1.17 -9.48 15.98
N PRO A 138 0.46 -10.58 15.67
CA PRO A 138 0.58 -11.25 14.37
C PRO A 138 0.33 -10.32 13.18
N PHE A 139 -0.70 -9.45 13.25
CA PHE A 139 -0.95 -8.42 12.24
C PHE A 139 0.27 -7.49 12.07
N LEU A 140 0.80 -6.96 13.17
CA LEU A 140 1.92 -6.03 13.16
C LEU A 140 3.18 -6.65 12.54
N PHE A 141 3.53 -7.88 12.93
CA PHE A 141 4.70 -8.58 12.39
C PHE A 141 4.53 -8.94 10.91
N ALA A 142 3.36 -9.47 10.51
CA ALA A 142 3.08 -9.77 9.11
C ALA A 142 3.16 -8.52 8.24
N SER A 143 2.60 -7.41 8.72
CA SER A 143 2.67 -6.10 8.07
C SER A 143 4.10 -5.58 7.96
N ALA A 144 4.85 -5.62 9.05
CA ALA A 144 6.23 -5.14 9.10
C ALA A 144 7.12 -5.90 8.12
N ILE A 145 7.01 -7.23 8.09
CA ILE A 145 7.80 -8.07 7.19
C ILE A 145 7.35 -7.88 5.74
N GLY A 146 6.04 -7.95 5.45
CA GLY A 146 5.53 -7.83 4.09
C GLY A 146 5.84 -6.47 3.46
N ARG A 147 5.53 -5.38 4.16
CA ARG A 147 5.82 -4.01 3.68
C ARG A 147 7.32 -3.73 3.66
N GLY A 148 8.07 -4.20 4.67
CA GLY A 148 9.52 -4.08 4.70
C GLY A 148 10.14 -4.75 3.48
N MET A 149 9.88 -6.03 3.26
CA MET A 149 10.39 -6.77 2.11
C MET A 149 10.07 -6.05 0.80
N ARG A 150 8.84 -5.56 0.61
CA ARG A 150 8.44 -4.83 -0.60
C ARG A 150 9.28 -3.58 -0.80
N PHE A 151 9.33 -2.66 0.17
CA PHE A 151 10.01 -1.39 -0.03
C PHE A 151 11.53 -1.52 -0.11
N PHE A 152 12.11 -2.44 0.66
CA PHE A 152 13.53 -2.75 0.55
C PHE A 152 13.87 -3.39 -0.79
N LEU A 153 13.00 -4.28 -1.31
CA LEU A 153 13.17 -4.88 -2.62
C LEU A 153 13.09 -3.81 -3.73
N VAL A 154 12.07 -2.93 -3.69
CA VAL A 154 11.90 -1.84 -4.67
C VAL A 154 13.11 -0.90 -4.62
N ALA A 155 13.51 -0.44 -3.43
CA ALA A 155 14.65 0.46 -3.27
C ALA A 155 15.96 -0.19 -3.73
N GLY A 156 16.18 -1.47 -3.39
CA GLY A 156 17.36 -2.23 -3.80
C GLY A 156 17.44 -2.43 -5.31
N LEU A 157 16.35 -2.84 -5.95
CA LEU A 157 16.28 -3.01 -7.39
C LEU A 157 16.59 -1.70 -8.13
N ILE A 158 16.09 -0.56 -7.63
CA ILE A 158 16.35 0.73 -8.24
C ILE A 158 17.79 1.18 -7.98
N GLN A 159 18.30 0.99 -6.76
CA GLN A 159 19.67 1.33 -6.41
C GLN A 159 20.69 0.57 -7.29
N TRP A 160 20.47 -0.73 -7.52
CA TRP A 160 21.34 -1.57 -8.32
C TRP A 160 21.13 -1.39 -9.83
N GLY A 161 19.90 -1.14 -10.25
CA GLY A 161 19.53 -0.99 -11.66
C GLY A 161 19.90 0.35 -12.27
N GLY A 162 20.14 1.39 -11.46
CA GLY A 162 20.61 2.72 -11.87
C GLY A 162 19.81 3.33 -13.03
N SER A 163 20.53 4.03 -13.92
CA SER A 163 19.94 4.72 -15.09
C SER A 163 19.27 3.79 -16.12
N ALA A 164 19.66 2.52 -16.17
CA ALA A 164 19.02 1.54 -17.05
C ALA A 164 17.59 1.21 -16.55
N MET A 165 17.41 1.13 -15.23
CA MET A 165 16.11 0.92 -14.61
C MET A 165 15.23 2.15 -14.76
N GLU A 166 15.80 3.38 -14.63
CA GLU A 166 15.09 4.63 -14.88
C GLU A 166 14.43 4.67 -16.26
N LYS A 167 15.19 4.34 -17.31
CA LYS A 167 14.67 4.28 -18.69
C LYS A 167 13.52 3.28 -18.84
N LYS A 168 13.66 2.10 -18.25
CA LYS A 168 12.60 1.07 -18.27
C LYS A 168 11.37 1.53 -17.46
N LEU A 169 11.55 2.05 -16.26
CA LEU A 169 10.45 2.58 -15.44
C LEU A 169 9.69 3.68 -16.18
N ARG A 170 10.40 4.62 -16.83
CA ARG A 170 9.78 5.70 -17.61
C ARG A 170 8.93 5.17 -18.78
N GLN A 171 9.36 4.09 -19.43
CA GLN A 171 8.59 3.43 -20.49
C GLN A 171 7.36 2.69 -19.94
N TRP A 172 7.51 2.03 -18.80
CA TRP A 172 6.45 1.21 -18.20
C TRP A 172 5.42 2.00 -17.39
N VAL A 173 5.80 3.16 -16.84
CA VAL A 173 4.89 4.02 -16.05
C VAL A 173 3.67 4.44 -16.87
N ASP A 174 3.86 4.83 -18.14
CA ASP A 174 2.73 5.20 -19.01
C ASP A 174 1.85 3.97 -19.33
N VAL A 175 2.44 2.81 -19.58
CA VAL A 175 1.72 1.55 -19.87
C VAL A 175 0.94 1.09 -18.63
N LEU A 176 1.59 1.07 -17.46
CA LEU A 176 0.96 0.65 -16.20
C LEU A 176 -0.13 1.64 -15.75
N GLY A 177 0.12 2.95 -15.90
CA GLY A 177 -0.86 3.98 -15.58
C GLY A 177 -2.13 3.85 -16.41
N TRP A 178 -1.99 3.72 -17.72
CA TRP A 178 -3.14 3.51 -18.61
C TRP A 178 -3.78 2.13 -18.45
N GLY A 179 -3.00 1.10 -18.15
CA GLY A 179 -3.51 -0.23 -17.81
C GLY A 179 -4.39 -0.22 -16.57
N LEU A 180 -3.98 0.51 -15.52
CA LEU A 180 -4.76 0.68 -14.30
C LEU A 180 -6.06 1.44 -14.56
N VAL A 181 -6.01 2.52 -15.34
CA VAL A 181 -7.22 3.29 -15.73
C VAL A 181 -8.19 2.41 -16.52
N ALA A 182 -7.69 1.65 -17.51
CA ALA A 182 -8.50 0.71 -18.27
C ALA A 182 -9.14 -0.37 -17.38
N LEU A 183 -8.39 -0.92 -16.43
CA LEU A 183 -8.88 -1.92 -15.48
C LEU A 183 -9.98 -1.37 -14.58
N ILE A 184 -9.83 -0.13 -14.09
CA ILE A 184 -10.89 0.55 -13.29
C ILE A 184 -12.14 0.76 -14.13
N ILE A 185 -12.01 1.19 -15.38
CA ILE A 185 -13.15 1.40 -16.30
C ILE A 185 -13.85 0.07 -16.57
N VAL A 186 -13.12 -0.99 -16.89
CA VAL A 186 -13.67 -2.32 -17.13
C VAL A 186 -14.37 -2.86 -15.88
N ALA A 187 -13.74 -2.75 -14.70
CA ALA A 187 -14.36 -3.13 -13.44
C ALA A 187 -15.67 -2.37 -13.19
N TYR A 188 -15.68 -1.05 -13.44
CA TYR A 188 -16.90 -0.24 -13.32
C TYR A 188 -18.04 -0.75 -14.22
N PHE A 189 -17.74 -1.15 -15.47
CA PHE A 189 -18.77 -1.67 -16.39
C PHE A 189 -19.23 -3.10 -16.06
N ILE A 190 -18.37 -3.92 -15.44
CA ILE A 190 -18.73 -5.31 -15.05
C ILE A 190 -19.60 -5.32 -13.79
N PHE A 191 -19.35 -4.38 -12.85
CA PHE A 191 -20.06 -4.34 -11.56
C PHE A 191 -21.26 -3.37 -11.55
N ARG A 192 -21.61 -2.76 -12.70
CA ARG A 192 -22.80 -1.94 -12.89
C ARG A 192 -23.91 -2.76 -13.55
#